data_b2af66906118a99eaeadf0f5026a1217
#
_entry.id   b2af66906118a99eaeadf0f5026a1217
#
_cell.length_a   1.000
_cell.length_b   1.000
_cell.length_c   1.000
_cell.angle_alpha   90.00
_cell.angle_beta   90.00
_cell.angle_gamma   90.00
#
_symmetry.space_group_name_H-M   'P 1'
#
loop_
_entity.id
_entity.type
_entity.pdbx_description
1 polymer ?
#
loop_
_entity_poly.entity_id
_entity_poly.type
_entity_poly.pdbx_seq_one_letter_code
_entity_poly.pdbx_strand_id
1 'polypeptide(L)'
;MSVAPPTATSNIEFGDRHALITDTSEKTTLLLASYNIRYAVGSHLISSGVFRKLGYNFPRRRDQAIKQNIASAGRAFSENRLLPVPDILALQEADKMTGRAGKQHVAAVLADALGVGYVHVGAGLPLGVRPQQREWWLDFEEQVAIDDDGDMGVALLTSLPIHDTQRIDLPWHECPWRPRVGLAATVRWQDRDLRLFNVHIDPHGPLDNQHQQTEAVLEKARLHDGPVVILGDFNTLSKQKAIEIRRLMESHGYTTPFPNDVATWRGAGFVRFHADWIFGRGVSFKRWGIAKPLKVSDHWPIWAEIELETRG
;
A
#
# COMPACT_ATOMS: atom_id res chain seq x y z
N MET A 1 -11.76 4.62 27.36
CA MET A 1 -12.27 3.27 27.04
C MET A 1 -12.28 3.14 25.53
N SER A 2 -11.39 2.33 24.96
CA SER A 2 -11.35 2.05 23.51
C SER A 2 -12.51 1.12 23.21
N VAL A 3 -13.53 1.61 22.52
CA VAL A 3 -14.60 0.76 21.98
C VAL A 3 -14.01 0.02 20.79
N ALA A 4 -13.97 -1.31 20.85
CA ALA A 4 -13.60 -2.12 19.69
C ALA A 4 -14.57 -1.79 18.54
N PRO A 5 -14.08 -1.51 17.33
CA PRO A 5 -14.95 -1.25 16.21
C PRO A 5 -15.82 -2.49 15.94
N PRO A 6 -17.10 -2.29 15.59
CA PRO A 6 -17.95 -3.40 15.18
C PRO A 6 -17.29 -4.10 13.98
N THR A 7 -17.23 -5.43 14.03
CA THR A 7 -16.66 -6.30 12.99
C THR A 7 -17.30 -5.95 11.63
N ALA A 8 -16.58 -5.17 10.84
CA ALA A 8 -16.91 -5.02 9.42
C ALA A 8 -16.80 -6.41 8.79
N THR A 9 -17.83 -6.83 8.06
CA THR A 9 -17.75 -8.01 7.20
C THR A 9 -16.46 -7.91 6.39
N SER A 10 -15.68 -8.99 6.36
CA SER A 10 -14.38 -9.03 5.69
C SER A 10 -14.56 -8.69 4.19
N ASN A 11 -14.32 -7.42 3.81
CA ASN A 11 -14.36 -6.99 2.42
C ASN A 11 -13.06 -7.42 1.71
N ILE A 12 -12.76 -8.73 1.76
CA ILE A 12 -11.64 -9.32 1.02
C ILE A 12 -12.19 -9.78 -0.33
N GLU A 13 -11.57 -9.32 -1.39
CA GLU A 13 -11.91 -9.67 -2.76
C GLU A 13 -10.71 -10.34 -3.44
N PHE A 14 -10.99 -11.38 -4.20
CA PHE A 14 -10.01 -12.08 -5.02
C PHE A 14 -10.35 -11.88 -6.50
N GLY A 15 -9.33 -11.60 -7.30
CA GLY A 15 -9.48 -11.60 -8.74
C GLY A 15 -9.50 -13.01 -9.31
N ASP A 16 -10.05 -13.15 -10.50
CA ASP A 16 -10.28 -14.47 -11.16
C ASP A 16 -8.99 -15.28 -11.35
N ARG A 17 -7.83 -14.61 -11.40
CA ARG A 17 -6.51 -15.25 -11.61
C ARG A 17 -5.75 -15.58 -10.34
N HIS A 18 -6.34 -15.41 -9.16
CA HIS A 18 -5.66 -15.67 -7.89
C HIS A 18 -5.20 -17.13 -7.71
N ALA A 19 -5.77 -18.06 -8.46
CA ALA A 19 -5.44 -19.49 -8.44
C ALA A 19 -4.40 -19.90 -9.50
N LEU A 20 -3.79 -18.96 -10.24
CA LEU A 20 -2.71 -19.28 -11.16
C LEU A 20 -1.50 -19.75 -10.36
N ILE A 21 -1.15 -21.02 -10.54
CA ILE A 21 -0.04 -21.64 -9.83
C ILE A 21 1.23 -21.44 -10.66
N THR A 22 2.12 -20.59 -10.17
CA THR A 22 3.51 -20.57 -10.64
C THR A 22 4.33 -21.46 -9.72
N ASP A 23 4.98 -22.46 -10.27
CA ASP A 23 5.92 -23.29 -9.49
C ASP A 23 7.10 -22.44 -9.04
N THR A 24 7.29 -22.36 -7.74
CA THR A 24 8.37 -21.59 -7.09
C THR A 24 9.42 -22.46 -6.44
N SER A 25 9.35 -23.78 -6.64
CA SER A 25 10.27 -24.75 -6.01
C SER A 25 11.74 -24.47 -6.33
N GLU A 26 12.03 -24.02 -7.54
CA GLU A 26 13.38 -23.70 -7.99
C GLU A 26 13.79 -22.23 -7.76
N LYS A 27 12.86 -21.36 -7.33
CA LYS A 27 13.12 -19.93 -7.20
C LYS A 27 13.78 -19.63 -5.86
N THR A 28 15.08 -19.31 -5.88
CA THR A 28 15.87 -19.04 -4.67
C THR A 28 15.62 -17.65 -4.09
N THR A 29 15.19 -16.67 -4.90
CA THR A 29 14.88 -15.30 -4.49
C THR A 29 13.48 -14.91 -4.92
N LEU A 30 12.84 -13.99 -4.17
CA LEU A 30 11.62 -13.30 -4.58
C LEU A 30 11.86 -11.80 -4.68
N LEU A 31 11.29 -11.19 -5.71
CA LEU A 31 11.27 -9.75 -5.87
C LEU A 31 9.94 -9.18 -5.38
N LEU A 32 10.02 -8.37 -4.35
CA LEU A 32 8.89 -7.65 -3.77
C LEU A 32 8.90 -6.20 -4.22
N ALA A 33 7.75 -5.64 -4.52
CA ALA A 33 7.59 -4.21 -4.71
C ALA A 33 6.43 -3.66 -3.87
N SER A 34 6.57 -2.42 -3.41
CA SER A 34 5.49 -1.68 -2.73
C SER A 34 5.29 -0.34 -3.41
N TYR A 35 4.03 0.03 -3.60
CA TYR A 35 3.68 1.26 -4.31
C TYR A 35 2.35 1.84 -3.82
N ASN A 36 2.39 3.00 -3.16
CA ASN A 36 1.20 3.81 -3.02
C ASN A 36 0.88 4.44 -4.39
N ILE A 37 -0.14 3.89 -5.06
CA ILE A 37 -0.51 4.28 -6.43
C ILE A 37 -1.37 5.55 -6.48
N ARG A 38 -1.78 6.09 -5.31
CA ARG A 38 -2.60 7.31 -5.20
C ARG A 38 -3.81 7.26 -6.14
N TYR A 39 -4.63 6.21 -6.02
CA TYR A 39 -5.78 5.95 -6.92
C TYR A 39 -5.51 6.26 -8.41
N ALA A 40 -4.24 6.15 -8.83
CA ALA A 40 -3.74 6.41 -10.19
C ALA A 40 -4.01 7.82 -10.73
N VAL A 41 -4.24 8.82 -9.87
CA VAL A 41 -4.54 10.20 -10.32
C VAL A 41 -3.33 10.93 -10.88
N GLY A 42 -2.13 10.44 -10.61
CA GLY A 42 -0.87 11.06 -11.03
C GLY A 42 -0.17 11.83 -9.93
N SER A 43 0.98 12.37 -10.28
CA SER A 43 1.86 13.12 -9.36
C SER A 43 1.55 14.62 -9.28
N HIS A 44 0.43 15.05 -9.81
CA HIS A 44 0.06 16.45 -9.89
C HIS A 44 -0.68 16.92 -8.64
N LEU A 45 -0.68 18.23 -8.42
CA LEU A 45 -1.60 18.88 -7.49
C LEU A 45 -3.03 18.57 -7.92
N ILE A 46 -3.85 18.16 -6.95
CA ILE A 46 -5.27 17.96 -7.17
C ILE A 46 -5.97 19.25 -6.77
N SER A 47 -6.89 19.73 -7.60
CA SER A 47 -7.73 20.83 -7.17
C SER A 47 -8.76 20.35 -6.18
N SER A 48 -8.76 20.90 -4.99
CA SER A 48 -9.72 20.64 -3.94
C SER A 48 -10.29 21.96 -3.37
N GLY A 49 -11.30 21.86 -2.52
CA GLY A 49 -11.85 23.00 -1.82
C GLY A 49 -12.28 24.17 -2.71
N VAL A 50 -11.78 25.36 -2.41
CA VAL A 50 -12.15 26.60 -3.09
C VAL A 50 -11.84 26.58 -4.59
N PHE A 51 -10.71 26.01 -5.00
CA PHE A 51 -10.33 25.93 -6.43
C PHE A 51 -11.33 25.08 -7.22
N ARG A 52 -11.80 23.99 -6.64
CA ARG A 52 -12.83 23.13 -7.26
C ARG A 52 -14.17 23.86 -7.36
N LYS A 53 -14.55 24.63 -6.34
CA LYS A 53 -15.75 25.48 -6.36
C LYS A 53 -15.65 26.59 -7.41
N LEU A 54 -14.44 27.08 -7.70
CA LEU A 54 -14.17 28.05 -8.78
C LEU A 54 -14.07 27.42 -10.18
N GLY A 55 -14.34 26.13 -10.33
CA GLY A 55 -14.32 25.42 -11.61
C GLY A 55 -12.94 24.96 -12.08
N TYR A 56 -11.91 25.10 -11.25
CA TYR A 56 -10.57 24.56 -11.55
C TYR A 56 -10.53 23.07 -11.19
N ASN A 57 -10.72 22.19 -12.17
CA ASN A 57 -10.63 20.75 -12.00
C ASN A 57 -9.30 20.22 -12.55
N PHE A 58 -8.41 19.77 -11.65
CA PHE A 58 -7.16 19.10 -12.00
C PHE A 58 -7.14 17.68 -11.39
N PRO A 59 -6.65 16.67 -12.14
CA PRO A 59 -6.28 16.76 -13.56
C PRO A 59 -7.50 16.93 -14.47
N ARG A 60 -7.32 17.67 -15.56
CA ARG A 60 -8.34 17.73 -16.61
C ARG A 60 -8.49 16.35 -17.26
N ARG A 61 -9.72 15.95 -17.63
CA ARG A 61 -10.02 14.61 -18.18
C ARG A 61 -9.54 13.50 -17.25
N ARG A 62 -9.89 13.60 -15.97
CA ARG A 62 -9.43 12.71 -14.91
C ARG A 62 -9.50 11.22 -15.29
N ASP A 63 -10.63 10.74 -15.78
CA ASP A 63 -10.83 9.31 -16.12
C ASP A 63 -9.84 8.82 -17.18
N GLN A 64 -9.54 9.66 -18.17
CA GLN A 64 -8.54 9.35 -19.18
C GLN A 64 -7.11 9.34 -18.56
N ALA A 65 -6.82 10.30 -17.70
CA ALA A 65 -5.53 10.38 -17.01
C ALA A 65 -5.32 9.15 -16.11
N ILE A 66 -6.33 8.74 -15.36
CA ILE A 66 -6.27 7.53 -14.51
C ILE A 66 -6.00 6.28 -15.35
N LYS A 67 -6.75 6.06 -16.43
CA LYS A 67 -6.52 4.93 -17.34
C LYS A 67 -5.10 4.92 -17.92
N GLN A 68 -4.59 6.06 -18.34
CA GLN A 68 -3.22 6.21 -18.86
C GLN A 68 -2.17 5.95 -17.77
N ASN A 69 -2.43 6.40 -16.56
CA ASN A 69 -1.53 6.18 -15.42
C ASN A 69 -1.49 4.71 -15.02
N ILE A 70 -2.63 4.02 -14.96
CA ILE A 70 -2.64 2.56 -14.68
C ILE A 70 -1.89 1.80 -15.78
N ALA A 71 -2.10 2.13 -17.06
CA ALA A 71 -1.36 1.53 -18.16
C ALA A 71 0.15 1.83 -18.08
N SER A 72 0.53 3.02 -17.61
CA SER A 72 1.94 3.37 -17.40
C SER A 72 2.56 2.62 -16.24
N ALA A 73 1.81 2.40 -15.15
CA ALA A 73 2.22 1.53 -14.05
C ALA A 73 2.39 0.09 -14.54
N GLY A 74 1.43 -0.45 -15.30
CA GLY A 74 1.51 -1.78 -15.90
C GLY A 74 2.81 -1.97 -16.71
N ARG A 75 3.14 -1.03 -17.59
CA ARG A 75 4.42 -1.08 -18.34
C ARG A 75 5.63 -1.02 -17.42
N ALA A 76 5.61 -0.15 -16.41
CA ALA A 76 6.74 -0.01 -15.49
C ALA A 76 7.04 -1.31 -14.74
N PHE A 77 6.00 -2.05 -14.35
CA PHE A 77 6.14 -3.30 -13.61
C PHE A 77 6.33 -4.54 -14.50
N SER A 78 6.11 -4.46 -15.81
CA SER A 78 6.28 -5.58 -16.75
C SER A 78 7.52 -5.51 -17.64
N GLU A 79 8.07 -4.30 -17.90
CA GLU A 79 9.11 -4.11 -18.91
C GLU A 79 10.56 -4.24 -18.39
N ASN A 80 10.77 -4.46 -17.10
CA ASN A 80 12.12 -4.57 -16.49
C ASN A 80 13.07 -3.40 -16.82
N ARG A 81 12.53 -2.18 -16.95
CA ARG A 81 13.32 -0.99 -17.30
C ARG A 81 13.57 -0.05 -16.14
N LEU A 82 12.53 0.24 -15.35
CA LEU A 82 12.60 1.13 -14.19
C LEU A 82 12.89 0.36 -12.91
N LEU A 83 12.39 -0.84 -12.81
CA LEU A 83 12.61 -1.79 -11.73
C LEU A 83 12.52 -3.21 -12.29
N PRO A 84 13.12 -4.19 -11.64
CA PRO A 84 12.91 -5.58 -11.99
C PRO A 84 11.43 -5.97 -11.88
N VAL A 85 10.97 -6.91 -12.71
CA VAL A 85 9.58 -7.38 -12.66
C VAL A 85 9.30 -8.04 -11.30
N PRO A 86 8.38 -7.52 -10.48
CA PRO A 86 8.14 -8.08 -9.16
C PRO A 86 7.34 -9.38 -9.22
N ASP A 87 7.67 -10.30 -8.32
CA ASP A 87 6.87 -11.50 -8.07
C ASP A 87 5.62 -11.16 -7.25
N ILE A 88 5.77 -10.18 -6.37
CA ILE A 88 4.71 -9.69 -5.49
C ILE A 88 4.74 -8.17 -5.52
N LEU A 89 3.60 -7.56 -5.86
CA LEU A 89 3.39 -6.12 -5.85
C LEU A 89 2.32 -5.77 -4.82
N ALA A 90 2.72 -5.03 -3.79
CA ALA A 90 1.81 -4.46 -2.80
C ALA A 90 1.40 -3.04 -3.22
N LEU A 91 0.10 -2.79 -3.25
CA LEU A 91 -0.47 -1.48 -3.58
C LEU A 91 -1.17 -0.88 -2.37
N GLN A 92 -0.99 0.42 -2.16
CA GLN A 92 -1.76 1.24 -1.25
C GLN A 92 -2.54 2.28 -2.05
N GLU A 93 -3.61 2.83 -1.50
CA GLU A 93 -4.59 3.65 -2.22
C GLU A 93 -5.06 3.01 -3.55
N ALA A 94 -5.19 1.69 -3.53
CA ALA A 94 -5.73 0.91 -4.63
C ALA A 94 -7.25 0.97 -4.61
N ASP A 95 -7.79 2.13 -4.93
CA ASP A 95 -9.22 2.39 -4.86
C ASP A 95 -10.02 1.44 -5.77
N LYS A 96 -11.21 1.08 -5.27
CA LYS A 96 -12.21 0.30 -5.99
C LYS A 96 -13.45 1.13 -6.23
N MET A 97 -13.72 1.46 -7.48
CA MET A 97 -14.93 2.12 -7.97
C MET A 97 -15.22 3.49 -7.32
N THR A 98 -14.23 4.16 -6.72
CA THR A 98 -14.42 5.50 -6.17
C THR A 98 -14.53 6.55 -7.27
N GLY A 99 -15.23 7.65 -6.99
CA GLY A 99 -15.30 8.80 -7.90
C GLY A 99 -13.94 9.42 -8.15
N ARG A 100 -13.06 9.47 -7.12
CA ARG A 100 -11.71 10.01 -7.26
C ARG A 100 -10.80 9.14 -8.15
N ALA A 101 -11.06 7.83 -8.21
CA ALA A 101 -10.38 6.89 -9.12
C ALA A 101 -11.09 6.75 -10.49
N GLY A 102 -12.01 7.67 -10.85
CA GLY A 102 -12.75 7.60 -12.10
C GLY A 102 -13.57 6.34 -12.25
N LYS A 103 -14.13 5.82 -11.15
CA LYS A 103 -14.88 4.55 -11.08
C LYS A 103 -14.10 3.33 -11.62
N GLN A 104 -12.75 3.37 -11.54
CA GLN A 104 -11.91 2.23 -11.86
C GLN A 104 -11.69 1.36 -10.60
N HIS A 105 -11.55 0.06 -10.82
CA HIS A 105 -10.97 -0.84 -9.82
C HIS A 105 -9.46 -0.93 -10.09
N VAL A 106 -8.68 -0.07 -9.42
CA VAL A 106 -7.26 0.13 -9.73
C VAL A 106 -6.45 -1.16 -9.67
N ALA A 107 -6.66 -1.97 -8.62
CA ALA A 107 -5.95 -3.24 -8.45
C ALA A 107 -6.30 -4.24 -9.55
N ALA A 108 -7.59 -4.42 -9.88
CA ALA A 108 -8.04 -5.36 -10.91
C ALA A 108 -7.49 -4.99 -12.29
N VAL A 109 -7.61 -3.71 -12.68
CA VAL A 109 -7.13 -3.25 -13.99
C VAL A 109 -5.61 -3.39 -14.12
N LEU A 110 -4.86 -3.13 -13.04
CA LEU A 110 -3.41 -3.33 -13.05
C LEU A 110 -3.03 -4.81 -13.07
N ALA A 111 -3.72 -5.66 -12.31
CA ALA A 111 -3.51 -7.11 -12.31
C ALA A 111 -3.76 -7.72 -13.69
N ASP A 112 -4.83 -7.30 -14.38
CA ASP A 112 -5.11 -7.70 -15.76
C ASP A 112 -4.00 -7.28 -16.72
N ALA A 113 -3.51 -6.04 -16.60
CA ALA A 113 -2.41 -5.53 -17.42
C ALA A 113 -1.09 -6.31 -17.21
N LEU A 114 -0.88 -6.84 -16.00
CA LEU A 114 0.29 -7.64 -15.63
C LEU A 114 0.08 -9.15 -15.86
N GLY A 115 -1.14 -9.59 -16.13
CA GLY A 115 -1.47 -11.01 -16.30
C GLY A 115 -1.37 -11.83 -15.01
N VAL A 116 -1.56 -11.20 -13.85
CA VAL A 116 -1.46 -11.83 -12.51
C VAL A 116 -2.78 -11.81 -11.76
N GLY A 117 -2.88 -12.57 -10.67
CA GLY A 117 -3.98 -12.50 -9.73
C GLY A 117 -3.86 -11.31 -8.77
N TYR A 118 -4.95 -11.02 -8.06
CA TYR A 118 -4.91 -10.04 -6.98
C TYR A 118 -5.80 -10.45 -5.81
N VAL A 119 -5.47 -9.91 -4.67
CA VAL A 119 -6.32 -9.85 -3.48
C VAL A 119 -6.44 -8.38 -3.08
N HIS A 120 -7.65 -7.89 -2.80
CA HIS A 120 -7.93 -6.52 -2.41
C HIS A 120 -8.72 -6.49 -1.10
N VAL A 121 -8.40 -5.53 -0.23
CA VAL A 121 -9.14 -5.24 1.00
C VAL A 121 -9.52 -3.78 1.02
N GLY A 122 -10.83 -3.53 1.06
CA GLY A 122 -11.38 -2.19 1.20
C GLY A 122 -11.31 -1.67 2.64
N ALA A 123 -11.06 -0.38 2.82
CA ALA A 123 -10.99 0.24 4.14
C ALA A 123 -12.35 0.24 4.85
N GLY A 124 -13.42 0.54 4.10
CA GLY A 124 -14.76 0.64 4.65
C GLY A 124 -14.93 1.71 5.73
N LEU A 125 -16.15 2.13 5.97
CA LEU A 125 -16.46 2.95 7.13
C LEU A 125 -17.03 2.05 8.24
N PRO A 126 -16.63 2.21 9.49
CA PRO A 126 -17.28 1.56 10.61
C PRO A 126 -18.78 1.89 10.62
N LEU A 127 -19.61 0.91 10.96
CA LEU A 127 -21.07 1.11 11.05
C LEU A 127 -21.40 2.25 12.00
N GLY A 128 -22.22 3.18 11.54
CA GLY A 128 -22.67 4.33 12.32
C GLY A 128 -21.68 5.50 12.40
N VAL A 129 -20.50 5.38 11.80
CA VAL A 129 -19.51 6.45 11.78
C VAL A 129 -19.60 7.22 10.47
N ARG A 130 -19.68 8.55 10.58
CA ARG A 130 -19.63 9.48 9.44
C ARG A 130 -18.46 10.41 9.63
N PRO A 131 -17.32 10.21 8.92
CA PRO A 131 -16.22 11.15 8.96
C PRO A 131 -16.69 12.51 8.46
N GLN A 132 -16.25 13.57 9.11
CA GLN A 132 -16.51 14.92 8.63
C GLN A 132 -15.76 15.15 7.33
N GLN A 133 -16.43 15.63 6.30
CA GLN A 133 -15.77 16.12 5.10
C GLN A 133 -15.00 17.39 5.45
N ARG A 134 -13.73 17.39 5.10
CA ARG A 134 -12.85 18.55 5.30
C ARG A 134 -12.47 19.12 3.95
N GLU A 135 -12.89 20.35 3.69
CA GLU A 135 -12.46 21.09 2.52
C GLU A 135 -11.26 21.97 2.87
N TRP A 136 -10.10 21.65 2.33
CA TRP A 136 -8.91 22.47 2.43
C TRP A 136 -8.56 23.03 1.06
N TRP A 137 -8.14 24.27 1.01
CA TRP A 137 -7.77 24.92 -0.25
C TRP A 137 -6.42 24.45 -0.82
N LEU A 138 -5.62 23.70 -0.04
CA LEU A 138 -4.34 23.12 -0.40
C LEU A 138 -4.29 21.59 -0.15
N ASP A 139 -5.43 20.89 -0.24
CA ASP A 139 -5.42 19.45 -0.10
C ASP A 139 -4.73 18.79 -1.29
N PHE A 140 -3.72 17.99 -1.00
CA PHE A 140 -3.01 17.17 -1.96
C PHE A 140 -3.58 15.76 -2.06
N GLU A 141 -4.47 15.40 -1.16
CA GLU A 141 -5.17 14.12 -1.09
C GLU A 141 -6.68 14.36 -1.11
N GLU A 142 -7.40 13.68 -2.00
CA GLU A 142 -8.86 13.75 -2.03
C GLU A 142 -9.47 12.71 -1.09
N GLN A 143 -10.44 13.16 -0.31
CA GLN A 143 -11.27 12.25 0.47
C GLN A 143 -12.20 11.45 -0.46
N VAL A 144 -12.46 10.19 -0.08
CA VAL A 144 -13.59 9.44 -0.64
C VAL A 144 -14.86 10.04 -0.05
N ALA A 145 -15.77 10.50 -0.91
CA ALA A 145 -17.04 11.09 -0.47
C ALA A 145 -17.82 10.10 0.40
N ILE A 146 -18.64 10.64 1.32
CA ILE A 146 -19.44 9.82 2.26
C ILE A 146 -20.48 8.98 1.48
N ASP A 147 -21.02 9.55 0.41
CA ASP A 147 -21.99 8.96 -0.48
C ASP A 147 -21.37 8.20 -1.67
N ASP A 148 -20.04 8.04 -1.69
CA ASP A 148 -19.36 7.26 -2.73
C ASP A 148 -19.49 5.75 -2.45
N ASP A 149 -20.10 5.03 -3.39
CA ASP A 149 -20.28 3.57 -3.32
C ASP A 149 -18.94 2.80 -3.39
N GLY A 150 -17.87 3.47 -3.85
CA GLY A 150 -16.55 2.89 -3.93
C GLY A 150 -15.81 2.87 -2.59
N ASP A 151 -14.68 2.18 -2.57
CA ASP A 151 -13.85 2.09 -1.38
C ASP A 151 -12.36 2.33 -1.69
N MET A 152 -11.65 2.91 -0.74
CA MET A 152 -10.19 2.94 -0.77
C MET A 152 -9.66 1.65 -0.15
N GLY A 153 -8.47 1.21 -0.56
CA GLY A 153 -7.96 -0.04 -0.02
C GLY A 153 -6.51 -0.30 -0.32
N VAL A 154 -6.10 -1.48 0.09
CA VAL A 154 -4.79 -2.06 -0.19
C VAL A 154 -4.95 -3.36 -0.98
N ALA A 155 -3.96 -3.69 -1.82
CA ALA A 155 -4.01 -4.91 -2.61
C ALA A 155 -2.64 -5.58 -2.72
N LEU A 156 -2.64 -6.89 -2.90
CA LEU A 156 -1.47 -7.67 -3.30
C LEU A 156 -1.74 -8.26 -4.69
N LEU A 157 -0.81 -8.04 -5.60
CA LEU A 157 -0.84 -8.58 -6.96
C LEU A 157 0.30 -9.58 -7.11
N THR A 158 0.02 -10.79 -7.56
CA THR A 158 1.02 -11.84 -7.73
C THR A 158 0.51 -12.99 -8.59
N SER A 159 1.42 -13.72 -9.23
CA SER A 159 1.14 -15.00 -9.87
C SER A 159 1.31 -16.20 -8.90
N LEU A 160 1.78 -15.94 -7.67
CA LEU A 160 1.96 -16.99 -6.66
C LEU A 160 0.61 -17.31 -6.01
N PRO A 161 0.37 -18.57 -5.61
CA PRO A 161 -0.82 -18.93 -4.85
C PRO A 161 -0.87 -18.17 -3.52
N ILE A 162 -1.93 -17.42 -3.32
CA ILE A 162 -2.20 -16.72 -2.06
C ILE A 162 -3.18 -17.57 -1.23
N HIS A 163 -2.88 -17.76 0.04
CA HIS A 163 -3.76 -18.40 1.01
C HIS A 163 -3.72 -17.67 2.36
N ASP A 164 -4.56 -18.07 3.29
CA ASP A 164 -4.65 -17.50 4.63
C ASP A 164 -4.66 -15.96 4.63
N THR A 165 -5.62 -15.40 3.89
CA THR A 165 -5.77 -13.95 3.82
C THR A 165 -6.55 -13.41 5.00
N GLN A 166 -6.11 -12.28 5.53
CA GLN A 166 -6.76 -11.60 6.64
C GLN A 166 -6.77 -10.09 6.44
N ARG A 167 -7.92 -9.48 6.65
CA ARG A 167 -8.03 -8.04 6.86
C ARG A 167 -7.48 -7.68 8.23
N ILE A 168 -6.71 -6.59 8.31
CA ILE A 168 -6.22 -6.03 9.57
C ILE A 168 -6.84 -4.65 9.73
N ASP A 169 -7.74 -4.53 10.71
CA ASP A 169 -8.30 -3.25 11.10
C ASP A 169 -7.26 -2.50 11.94
N LEU A 170 -6.84 -1.34 11.43
CA LEU A 170 -5.88 -0.50 12.12
C LEU A 170 -6.62 0.43 13.11
N PRO A 171 -6.09 0.65 14.34
CA PRO A 171 -6.67 1.59 15.28
C PRO A 171 -6.93 2.95 14.63
N TRP A 172 -8.19 3.36 14.63
CA TRP A 172 -8.61 4.60 13.98
C TRP A 172 -8.72 5.73 15.00
N HIS A 173 -8.10 6.85 14.66
CA HIS A 173 -8.30 8.08 15.36
C HIS A 173 -9.44 8.85 14.67
N GLU A 174 -10.47 9.29 15.42
CA GLU A 174 -11.56 10.07 14.85
C GLU A 174 -11.01 11.31 14.12
N CYS A 175 -10.97 11.22 12.82
CA CYS A 175 -10.51 12.26 11.92
C CYS A 175 -11.45 12.30 10.71
N PRO A 176 -11.40 13.35 9.87
CA PRO A 176 -12.26 13.46 8.69
C PRO A 176 -11.98 12.41 7.61
N TRP A 177 -10.98 11.56 7.80
CA TRP A 177 -10.56 10.53 6.84
C TRP A 177 -11.16 9.16 7.18
N ARG A 178 -11.32 8.32 6.17
CA ARG A 178 -11.70 6.92 6.38
C ARG A 178 -10.60 6.18 7.15
N PRO A 179 -10.95 5.18 7.98
CA PRO A 179 -9.96 4.35 8.66
C PRO A 179 -9.01 3.72 7.66
N ARG A 180 -7.77 3.49 8.09
CA ARG A 180 -6.79 2.74 7.31
C ARG A 180 -6.91 1.25 7.60
N VAL A 181 -6.42 0.44 6.68
CA VAL A 181 -6.51 -1.01 6.74
C VAL A 181 -5.21 -1.63 6.27
N GLY A 182 -4.90 -2.81 6.80
CA GLY A 182 -3.86 -3.69 6.30
C GLY A 182 -4.44 -4.96 5.69
N LEU A 183 -3.66 -5.61 4.84
CA LEU A 183 -3.91 -6.92 4.26
C LEU A 183 -2.78 -7.85 4.65
N ALA A 184 -3.10 -8.93 5.36
CA ALA A 184 -2.18 -10.03 5.55
C ALA A 184 -2.52 -11.17 4.59
N ALA A 185 -1.51 -11.80 4.02
CA ALA A 185 -1.65 -12.94 3.13
C ALA A 185 -0.42 -13.85 3.25
N THR A 186 -0.58 -15.13 2.96
CA THR A 186 0.52 -16.08 2.92
C THR A 186 0.72 -16.54 1.49
N VAL A 187 1.97 -16.60 1.05
CA VAL A 187 2.37 -17.22 -0.20
C VAL A 187 3.30 -18.40 0.08
N ARG A 188 3.10 -19.48 -0.65
CA ARG A 188 4.03 -20.62 -0.60
C ARG A 188 5.25 -20.32 -1.44
N TRP A 189 6.44 -20.34 -0.81
CA TRP A 189 7.69 -20.13 -1.48
C TRP A 189 8.69 -21.23 -1.09
N GLN A 190 9.12 -21.98 -2.07
CA GLN A 190 9.86 -23.24 -1.85
C GLN A 190 9.01 -24.16 -0.94
N ASP A 191 9.55 -24.60 0.18
CA ASP A 191 8.90 -25.46 1.18
C ASP A 191 8.38 -24.69 2.42
N ARG A 192 8.43 -23.35 2.39
CA ARG A 192 8.07 -22.48 3.52
C ARG A 192 6.94 -21.52 3.16
N ASP A 193 6.18 -21.17 4.16
CA ASP A 193 5.16 -20.13 4.07
C ASP A 193 5.78 -18.77 4.40
N LEU A 194 5.74 -17.84 3.43
CA LEU A 194 6.09 -16.45 3.61
C LEU A 194 4.83 -15.65 3.95
N ARG A 195 4.77 -15.06 5.14
CA ARG A 195 3.69 -14.18 5.55
C ARG A 195 3.95 -12.75 5.13
N LEU A 196 3.01 -12.17 4.42
CA LEU A 196 3.06 -10.80 3.90
C LEU A 196 2.04 -9.93 4.63
N PHE A 197 2.45 -8.70 4.95
CA PHE A 197 1.57 -7.66 5.48
C PHE A 197 1.72 -6.42 4.61
N ASN A 198 0.68 -6.08 3.86
CA ASN A 198 0.60 -4.84 3.11
C ASN A 198 -0.17 -3.82 3.96
N VAL A 199 0.47 -2.71 4.30
CA VAL A 199 -0.07 -1.71 5.22
C VAL A 199 -0.16 -0.33 4.58
N HIS A 200 -1.16 0.45 5.02
CA HIS A 200 -1.26 1.88 4.74
C HIS A 200 -1.59 2.59 6.05
N ILE A 201 -0.56 3.12 6.71
CA ILE A 201 -0.65 3.80 8.01
C ILE A 201 -1.22 5.21 7.81
N ASP A 202 -1.98 5.71 8.80
CA ASP A 202 -2.61 7.03 8.72
C ASP A 202 -1.59 8.19 8.83
N PRO A 203 -1.49 9.07 7.82
CA PRO A 203 -0.62 10.27 7.90
C PRO A 203 -1.17 11.36 8.83
N HIS A 204 -2.48 11.38 9.05
CA HIS A 204 -3.20 12.47 9.70
C HIS A 204 -3.36 12.30 11.21
N GLY A 205 -3.19 11.07 11.69
CA GLY A 205 -3.20 10.78 13.12
C GLY A 205 -1.93 11.29 13.85
N PRO A 206 -2.01 11.48 15.16
CA PRO A 206 -0.83 11.75 15.97
C PRO A 206 0.18 10.59 15.87
N LEU A 207 1.44 10.85 16.22
CA LEU A 207 2.50 9.83 16.16
C LEU A 207 2.15 8.56 16.95
N ASP A 208 1.56 8.74 18.14
CA ASP A 208 1.11 7.61 18.97
C ASP A 208 0.07 6.72 18.25
N ASN A 209 -0.78 7.30 17.42
CA ASN A 209 -1.71 6.52 16.61
C ASN A 209 -0.99 5.74 15.51
N GLN A 210 0.04 6.33 14.86
CA GLN A 210 0.85 5.59 13.90
C GLN A 210 1.60 4.43 14.56
N HIS A 211 2.11 4.61 15.79
CA HIS A 211 2.70 3.54 16.58
C HIS A 211 1.68 2.45 16.91
N GLN A 212 0.48 2.80 17.38
CA GLN A 212 -0.60 1.84 17.67
C GLN A 212 -1.01 1.05 16.43
N GLN A 213 -1.09 1.69 15.25
CA GLN A 213 -1.39 1.02 13.99
C GLN A 213 -0.27 0.05 13.61
N THR A 214 0.99 0.44 13.76
CA THR A 214 2.15 -0.43 13.48
C THR A 214 2.19 -1.61 14.45
N GLU A 215 1.94 -1.37 15.75
CA GLU A 215 1.87 -2.43 16.77
C GLU A 215 0.74 -3.43 16.49
N ALA A 216 -0.43 -2.98 16.04
CA ALA A 216 -1.52 -3.87 15.67
C ALA A 216 -1.12 -4.83 14.53
N VAL A 217 -0.31 -4.37 13.59
CA VAL A 217 0.26 -5.24 12.55
C VAL A 217 1.29 -6.21 13.14
N LEU A 218 2.20 -5.72 13.99
CA LEU A 218 3.23 -6.53 14.64
C LEU A 218 2.63 -7.62 15.52
N GLU A 219 1.54 -7.35 16.23
CA GLU A 219 0.81 -8.34 17.01
C GLU A 219 0.31 -9.50 16.15
N LYS A 220 -0.21 -9.21 14.95
CA LYS A 220 -0.62 -10.26 14.01
C LYS A 220 0.58 -11.00 13.43
N ALA A 221 1.66 -10.28 13.14
CA ALA A 221 2.86 -10.84 12.56
C ALA A 221 3.62 -11.78 13.53
N ARG A 222 3.50 -11.55 14.84
CA ARG A 222 4.07 -12.43 15.88
C ARG A 222 3.45 -13.83 15.91
N LEU A 223 2.22 -13.98 15.42
CA LEU A 223 1.52 -15.27 15.37
C LEU A 223 2.05 -16.21 14.29
N HIS A 224 2.98 -15.72 13.44
CA HIS A 224 3.61 -16.51 12.39
C HIS A 224 5.07 -16.81 12.73
N ASP A 225 5.38 -18.09 12.89
CA ASP A 225 6.74 -18.55 13.26
C ASP A 225 7.72 -18.58 12.09
N GLY A 226 7.21 -18.45 10.86
CA GLY A 226 7.98 -18.45 9.63
C GLY A 226 8.52 -17.06 9.23
N PRO A 227 9.05 -16.94 8.01
CA PRO A 227 9.49 -15.68 7.45
C PRO A 227 8.30 -14.72 7.27
N VAL A 228 8.53 -13.45 7.61
CA VAL A 228 7.53 -12.39 7.53
C VAL A 228 8.09 -11.19 6.81
N VAL A 229 7.31 -10.61 5.91
CA VAL A 229 7.58 -9.29 5.32
C VAL A 229 6.42 -8.36 5.59
N ILE A 230 6.72 -7.18 6.12
CA ILE A 230 5.78 -6.07 6.31
C ILE A 230 6.21 -4.96 5.36
N LEU A 231 5.35 -4.60 4.43
CA LEU A 231 5.65 -3.59 3.42
C LEU A 231 4.46 -2.67 3.21
N GLY A 232 4.71 -1.46 2.72
CA GLY A 232 3.65 -0.51 2.44
C GLY A 232 4.04 0.93 2.72
N ASP A 233 3.01 1.77 2.76
CA ASP A 233 3.12 3.17 3.11
C ASP A 233 2.91 3.37 4.61
N PHE A 234 4.00 3.66 5.31
CA PHE A 234 4.01 3.96 6.75
C PHE A 234 3.78 5.44 7.04
N ASN A 235 3.69 6.25 6.01
CA ASN A 235 3.48 7.69 6.12
C ASN A 235 4.45 8.39 7.09
N THR A 236 5.72 8.00 7.05
CA THR A 236 6.79 8.58 7.87
C THR A 236 7.23 9.93 7.29
N LEU A 237 6.31 10.90 7.30
CA LEU A 237 6.47 12.21 6.67
C LEU A 237 7.35 13.18 7.48
N SER A 238 8.36 12.64 8.17
CA SER A 238 9.46 13.40 8.78
C SER A 238 10.62 12.46 9.07
N LYS A 239 11.83 13.02 9.18
CA LYS A 239 13.03 12.26 9.55
C LYS A 239 12.89 11.57 10.91
N GLN A 240 12.25 12.24 11.87
CA GLN A 240 12.01 11.68 13.20
C GLN A 240 11.08 10.47 13.13
N LYS A 241 9.92 10.60 12.46
CA LYS A 241 8.98 9.49 12.29
C LYS A 241 9.63 8.28 11.61
N ALA A 242 10.45 8.51 10.58
CA ALA A 242 11.19 7.44 9.90
C ALA A 242 12.13 6.68 10.83
N ILE A 243 12.88 7.42 11.68
CA ILE A 243 13.78 6.83 12.67
C ILE A 243 13.00 6.03 13.73
N GLU A 244 11.89 6.56 14.22
CA GLU A 244 11.10 5.94 15.29
C GLU A 244 10.40 4.66 14.79
N ILE A 245 9.77 4.69 13.61
CA ILE A 245 9.16 3.48 13.03
C ILE A 245 10.22 2.42 12.75
N ARG A 246 11.38 2.81 12.22
CA ARG A 246 12.46 1.86 12.01
C ARG A 246 12.94 1.22 13.32
N ARG A 247 13.13 2.02 14.38
CA ARG A 247 13.52 1.50 15.71
C ARG A 247 12.47 0.54 16.28
N LEU A 248 11.19 0.89 16.13
CA LEU A 248 10.08 0.03 16.53
C LEU A 248 10.16 -1.32 15.80
N MET A 249 10.32 -1.32 14.49
CA MET A 249 10.42 -2.55 13.70
C MET A 249 11.66 -3.37 14.07
N GLU A 250 12.82 -2.71 14.21
CA GLU A 250 14.08 -3.36 14.61
C GLU A 250 13.98 -3.99 16.02
N SER A 251 13.27 -3.36 16.97
CA SER A 251 13.04 -3.92 18.31
C SER A 251 12.22 -5.21 18.30
N HIS A 252 11.49 -5.47 17.21
CA HIS A 252 10.73 -6.71 16.99
C HIS A 252 11.44 -7.69 16.04
N GLY A 253 12.75 -7.49 15.79
CA GLY A 253 13.58 -8.39 14.99
C GLY A 253 13.41 -8.23 13.47
N TYR A 254 12.81 -7.15 13.00
CA TYR A 254 12.73 -6.85 11.57
C TYR A 254 13.93 -6.05 11.11
N THR A 255 14.40 -6.33 9.89
CA THR A 255 15.43 -5.55 9.22
C THR A 255 14.89 -4.90 7.95
N THR A 256 15.57 -3.89 7.44
CA THR A 256 15.24 -3.23 6.17
C THR A 256 16.53 -2.86 5.43
N PRO A 257 16.57 -2.95 4.10
CA PRO A 257 17.74 -2.53 3.33
C PRO A 257 17.76 -1.01 3.08
N PHE A 258 16.65 -0.31 3.35
CA PHE A 258 16.51 1.12 3.03
C PHE A 258 17.18 1.99 4.10
N PRO A 259 18.10 2.93 3.73
CA PRO A 259 18.57 3.97 4.64
C PRO A 259 17.45 4.93 5.05
N ASN A 260 17.58 5.57 6.22
CA ASN A 260 16.55 6.49 6.76
C ASN A 260 16.35 7.78 5.95
N ASP A 261 17.30 8.14 5.09
CA ASP A 261 17.36 9.40 4.37
C ASP A 261 16.97 9.30 2.88
N VAL A 262 16.52 8.14 2.44
CA VAL A 262 16.02 8.00 1.06
C VAL A 262 14.62 8.57 0.92
N ALA A 263 14.35 9.21 -0.21
CA ALA A 263 13.03 9.75 -0.50
C ALA A 263 12.25 8.76 -1.36
N THR A 264 11.06 8.38 -0.88
CA THR A 264 10.09 7.55 -1.59
C THR A 264 8.82 8.33 -1.95
N TRP A 265 8.58 9.46 -1.28
CA TRP A 265 7.48 10.38 -1.51
C TRP A 265 7.95 11.80 -1.79
N ARG A 266 7.18 12.54 -2.59
CA ARG A 266 7.40 13.97 -2.84
C ARG A 266 6.12 14.77 -2.66
N GLY A 267 6.19 15.80 -1.85
CA GLY A 267 5.16 16.82 -1.73
C GLY A 267 5.36 17.99 -2.70
N ALA A 268 4.70 19.09 -2.40
CA ALA A 268 4.85 20.32 -3.15
C ALA A 268 6.28 20.87 -3.12
N GLY A 269 6.75 21.36 -4.26
CA GLY A 269 8.09 21.94 -4.38
C GLY A 269 9.20 20.90 -4.20
N PHE A 270 10.07 21.13 -3.22
CA PHE A 270 11.25 20.29 -2.95
C PHE A 270 11.07 19.34 -1.76
N VAL A 271 9.88 19.31 -1.16
CA VAL A 271 9.60 18.46 0.01
C VAL A 271 9.65 16.99 -0.40
N ARG A 272 10.47 16.20 0.31
CA ARG A 272 10.65 14.78 0.07
C ARG A 272 10.82 14.05 1.38
N PHE A 273 10.14 12.91 1.53
CA PHE A 273 10.21 12.08 2.71
C PHE A 273 10.38 10.60 2.37
N HIS A 274 10.84 9.84 3.33
CA HIS A 274 10.85 8.39 3.29
C HIS A 274 9.54 7.88 3.90
N ALA A 275 8.52 7.67 3.09
CA ALA A 275 7.18 7.26 3.54
C ALA A 275 6.98 5.74 3.47
N ASP A 276 7.56 5.10 2.45
CA ASP A 276 7.31 3.70 2.10
C ASP A 276 8.46 2.80 2.56
N TRP A 277 8.12 1.62 3.11
CA TRP A 277 9.09 0.71 3.69
C TRP A 277 8.84 -0.75 3.27
N ILE A 278 9.92 -1.55 3.30
CA ILE A 278 9.88 -3.02 3.27
C ILE A 278 10.74 -3.50 4.44
N PHE A 279 10.12 -4.18 5.38
CA PHE A 279 10.75 -4.79 6.54
C PHE A 279 10.64 -6.31 6.45
N GLY A 280 11.68 -7.04 6.83
CA GLY A 280 11.73 -8.49 6.79
C GLY A 280 12.23 -9.11 8.09
N ARG A 281 11.67 -10.25 8.45
CA ARG A 281 12.13 -11.13 9.53
C ARG A 281 12.23 -12.55 8.98
N GLY A 282 13.35 -13.25 9.20
CA GLY A 282 13.61 -14.58 8.63
C GLY A 282 13.86 -14.56 7.12
N VAL A 283 14.20 -13.39 6.59
CA VAL A 283 14.63 -13.17 5.20
C VAL A 283 15.84 -12.24 5.17
N SER A 284 16.73 -12.46 4.21
CA SER A 284 17.84 -11.55 3.92
C SER A 284 17.60 -10.77 2.63
N PHE A 285 18.05 -9.52 2.59
CA PHE A 285 17.91 -8.65 1.43
C PHE A 285 19.15 -8.71 0.55
N LYS A 286 19.00 -9.03 -0.74
CA LYS A 286 20.09 -9.11 -1.72
C LYS A 286 20.31 -7.81 -2.46
N ARG A 287 19.22 -7.23 -2.97
CA ARG A 287 19.21 -5.99 -3.73
C ARG A 287 17.95 -5.21 -3.39
N TRP A 288 18.02 -3.91 -3.55
CA TRP A 288 16.87 -3.04 -3.37
C TRP A 288 17.00 -1.80 -4.25
N GLY A 289 15.91 -1.08 -4.43
CA GLY A 289 15.92 0.17 -5.16
C GLY A 289 14.60 0.93 -5.09
N ILE A 290 14.61 2.11 -5.73
CA ILE A 290 13.48 3.01 -5.84
C ILE A 290 13.30 3.33 -7.32
N ALA A 291 12.11 3.10 -7.86
CA ALA A 291 11.83 3.29 -9.28
C ALA A 291 11.50 4.77 -9.57
N LYS A 292 12.54 5.59 -9.68
CA LYS A 292 12.45 6.99 -10.16
C LYS A 292 12.74 7.01 -11.67
N PRO A 293 11.98 7.71 -12.50
CA PRO A 293 10.94 8.72 -12.22
C PRO A 293 9.52 8.30 -12.63
N LEU A 294 8.94 7.26 -12.09
CA LEU A 294 7.54 6.94 -12.39
C LEU A 294 6.62 8.08 -11.89
N LYS A 295 5.75 8.61 -12.79
CA LYS A 295 4.91 9.80 -12.52
C LYS A 295 3.43 9.46 -12.32
N VAL A 296 3.12 8.23 -11.97
CA VAL A 296 1.74 7.76 -11.76
C VAL A 296 1.19 8.19 -10.40
N SER A 297 2.08 8.47 -9.45
CA SER A 297 1.77 8.90 -8.08
C SER A 297 2.78 9.95 -7.62
N ASP A 298 2.56 10.57 -6.50
CA ASP A 298 3.53 11.36 -5.74
C ASP A 298 4.51 10.48 -4.94
N HIS A 299 4.21 9.19 -4.80
CA HIS A 299 5.14 8.17 -4.35
C HIS A 299 5.97 7.57 -5.50
N TRP A 300 7.12 6.99 -5.18
CA TRP A 300 7.89 6.15 -6.09
C TRP A 300 7.84 4.70 -5.62
N PRO A 301 7.64 3.73 -6.53
CA PRO A 301 7.71 2.33 -6.15
C PRO A 301 9.07 2.01 -5.51
N ILE A 302 9.03 1.31 -4.39
CA ILE A 302 10.20 0.70 -3.78
C ILE A 302 10.18 -0.81 -4.03
N TRP A 303 11.35 -1.41 -4.15
CA TRP A 303 11.47 -2.85 -4.36
C TRP A 303 12.67 -3.43 -3.63
N ALA A 304 12.57 -4.70 -3.29
CA ALA A 304 13.66 -5.47 -2.68
C ALA A 304 13.60 -6.92 -3.17
N GLU A 305 14.76 -7.48 -3.43
CA GLU A 305 14.94 -8.90 -3.66
C GLU A 305 15.34 -9.58 -2.36
N ILE A 306 14.58 -10.59 -1.98
CA ILE A 306 14.77 -11.32 -0.73
C ILE A 306 15.14 -12.78 -0.97
N GLU A 307 15.80 -13.36 0.00
CA GLU A 307 16.11 -14.79 0.12
C GLU A 307 15.73 -15.29 1.51
N LEU A 308 15.29 -16.54 1.63
CA LEU A 308 15.01 -17.14 2.93
C LEU A 308 16.30 -17.32 3.73
N GLU A 309 16.27 -16.92 4.99
CA GLU A 309 17.37 -17.24 5.90
C GLU A 309 17.42 -18.75 6.16
N THR A 310 18.63 -19.32 6.13
CA THR A 310 18.84 -20.71 6.53
C THR A 310 18.41 -20.89 7.96
N ARG A 311 17.65 -21.96 8.24
CA ARG A 311 17.38 -22.33 9.61
C ARG A 311 18.72 -22.74 10.25
N GLY A 312 19.17 -21.96 11.23
CA GLY A 312 20.31 -22.31 12.05
C GLY A 312 20.02 -23.54 12.92
#